data_443f517842a2b83254479d80978b8137
#
_entry.id   443f517842a2b83254479d80978b8137
#
_cell.length_a   1.000
_cell.length_b   1.000
_cell.length_c   1.000
_cell.angle_alpha   90.00
_cell.angle_beta   90.00
_cell.angle_gamma   90.00
#
_symmetry.space_group_name_H-M   'P 1'
#
loop_
_entity.id
_entity.type
_entity.pdbx_description
1 polymer ?
#
loop_
_entity_poly.entity_id
_entity_poly.type
_entity_poly.pdbx_seq_one_letter_code
_entity_poly.pdbx_strand_id
1 'polypeptide(L)'
;MKETIKAVFVNYIICAIIGGVLEYFVPKGMKKTLHVAVVAVMLVAAFSPVLKTDFDFKNIDYPTEEESGMSYDRLMHIANLTEKKIYNEMKQILINQQVSEYEIYVRTSVEKDENTVYLDEVKIEIPEEFNDKIPAITEAVPVEYKSVFTIEQINAG
;
A
#
# COMPACT_ATOMS: atom_id res chain seq x y z
N MET A 1 -15.29 5.56 -16.33
CA MET A 1 -15.62 5.70 -14.90
C MET A 1 -17.10 5.98 -14.61
N LYS A 2 -17.75 7.01 -15.17
CA LYS A 2 -19.18 7.30 -14.93
C LYS A 2 -20.13 6.15 -15.32
N GLU A 3 -19.88 5.46 -16.42
CA GLU A 3 -20.70 4.32 -16.90
C GLU A 3 -20.57 3.10 -15.97
N THR A 4 -19.38 2.82 -15.47
CA THR A 4 -19.15 1.70 -14.54
C THR A 4 -19.86 1.94 -13.20
N ILE A 5 -19.82 3.17 -12.70
CA ILE A 5 -20.54 3.54 -11.46
C ILE A 5 -22.05 3.42 -11.64
N LYS A 6 -22.59 3.86 -12.78
CA LYS A 6 -24.02 3.68 -13.08
C LYS A 6 -24.40 2.20 -13.14
N ALA A 7 -23.59 1.35 -13.80
CA ALA A 7 -23.84 -0.08 -13.89
C ALA A 7 -23.86 -0.75 -12.51
N VAL A 8 -22.90 -0.41 -11.63
CA VAL A 8 -22.89 -0.89 -10.24
C VAL A 8 -24.15 -0.48 -9.49
N PHE A 9 -24.55 0.79 -9.61
CA PHE A 9 -25.75 1.31 -8.94
C PHE A 9 -27.03 0.61 -9.42
N VAL A 10 -27.19 0.43 -10.73
CA VAL A 10 -28.35 -0.25 -11.32
C VAL A 10 -28.41 -1.71 -10.85
N ASN A 11 -27.30 -2.43 -10.90
CA ASN A 11 -27.23 -3.81 -10.42
C ASN A 11 -27.58 -3.92 -8.93
N TYR A 12 -27.10 -2.99 -8.11
CA TYR A 12 -27.40 -2.95 -6.69
C TYR A 12 -28.91 -2.76 -6.44
N ILE A 13 -29.55 -1.82 -7.16
CA ILE A 13 -31.00 -1.56 -7.03
C ILE A 13 -31.81 -2.80 -7.45
N ILE A 14 -31.45 -3.45 -8.55
CA ILE A 14 -32.13 -4.66 -9.03
C ILE A 14 -32.02 -5.78 -7.99
N CYS A 15 -30.81 -6.03 -7.46
CA CYS A 15 -30.60 -7.04 -6.43
C CYS A 15 -31.37 -6.73 -5.14
N ALA A 16 -31.45 -5.45 -4.73
CA ALA A 16 -32.22 -5.04 -3.56
C ALA A 16 -33.73 -5.29 -3.73
N ILE A 17 -34.28 -4.99 -4.90
CA ILE A 17 -35.71 -5.23 -5.21
C ILE A 17 -35.99 -6.75 -5.20
N ILE A 18 -35.18 -7.54 -5.90
CA ILE A 18 -35.32 -9.01 -5.94
C ILE A 18 -35.19 -9.61 -4.52
N GLY A 19 -34.20 -9.17 -3.75
CA GLY A 19 -34.00 -9.62 -2.37
C GLY A 19 -35.21 -9.31 -1.48
N GLY A 20 -35.76 -8.10 -1.55
CA GLY A 20 -36.95 -7.71 -0.79
C GLY A 20 -38.21 -8.51 -1.18
N VAL A 21 -38.40 -8.78 -2.47
CA VAL A 21 -39.49 -9.64 -2.94
C VAL A 21 -39.34 -11.08 -2.45
N LEU A 22 -38.13 -11.64 -2.51
CA LEU A 22 -37.87 -12.99 -2.02
C LEU A 22 -38.09 -13.12 -0.50
N GLU A 23 -37.71 -12.12 0.30
CA GLU A 23 -37.97 -12.10 1.75
C GLU A 23 -39.45 -12.17 2.10
N TYR A 24 -40.33 -11.67 1.23
CA TYR A 24 -41.79 -11.71 1.44
C TYR A 24 -42.34 -13.14 1.29
N PHE A 25 -41.78 -13.94 0.39
CA PHE A 25 -42.27 -15.30 0.08
C PHE A 25 -41.67 -16.38 0.95
N VAL A 26 -40.62 -16.11 1.69
CA VAL A 26 -39.87 -17.11 2.47
C VAL A 26 -40.45 -17.30 3.88
N PRO A 27 -40.63 -18.57 4.32
CA PRO A 27 -41.05 -18.90 5.69
C PRO A 27 -40.15 -18.31 6.76
N LYS A 28 -40.74 -17.91 7.90
CA LYS A 28 -40.03 -17.24 9.00
C LYS A 28 -38.73 -17.94 9.45
N GLY A 29 -38.66 -19.28 9.42
CA GLY A 29 -37.50 -20.06 9.82
C GLY A 29 -36.29 -19.98 8.87
N MET A 30 -36.51 -19.62 7.60
CA MET A 30 -35.44 -19.52 6.59
C MET A 30 -35.02 -18.08 6.27
N LYS A 31 -35.68 -17.07 6.87
CA LYS A 31 -35.41 -15.66 6.56
C LYS A 31 -33.97 -15.26 6.83
N LYS A 32 -33.38 -15.74 7.91
CA LYS A 32 -31.97 -15.42 8.27
C LYS A 32 -30.98 -15.94 7.23
N THR A 33 -31.18 -17.18 6.77
CA THR A 33 -30.32 -17.81 5.76
C THR A 33 -30.48 -17.12 4.40
N LEU A 34 -31.72 -16.80 4.03
CA LEU A 34 -31.99 -16.06 2.80
C LEU A 34 -31.37 -14.65 2.82
N HIS A 35 -31.48 -13.94 3.93
CA HIS A 35 -30.89 -12.61 4.08
C HIS A 35 -29.37 -12.63 3.85
N VAL A 36 -28.66 -13.60 4.47
CA VAL A 36 -27.23 -13.80 4.23
C VAL A 36 -26.92 -14.11 2.77
N ALA A 37 -27.72 -14.97 2.13
CA ALA A 37 -27.53 -15.32 0.72
C ALA A 37 -27.74 -14.10 -0.20
N VAL A 38 -28.79 -13.30 0.04
CA VAL A 38 -29.08 -12.09 -0.72
C VAL A 38 -27.95 -11.07 -0.56
N VAL A 39 -27.46 -10.85 0.65
CA VAL A 39 -26.32 -9.95 0.90
C VAL A 39 -25.07 -10.43 0.17
N ALA A 40 -24.78 -11.74 0.19
CA ALA A 40 -23.64 -12.31 -0.53
C ALA A 40 -23.76 -12.11 -2.05
N VAL A 41 -24.94 -12.35 -2.64
CA VAL A 41 -25.21 -12.09 -4.06
C VAL A 41 -25.08 -10.62 -4.41
N MET A 42 -25.56 -9.72 -3.54
CA MET A 42 -25.40 -8.26 -3.73
C MET A 42 -23.94 -7.85 -3.75
N LEU A 43 -23.11 -8.38 -2.84
CA LEU A 43 -21.69 -8.10 -2.83
C LEU A 43 -21.02 -8.59 -4.11
N VAL A 44 -21.31 -9.83 -4.55
CA VAL A 44 -20.76 -10.37 -5.81
C VAL A 44 -21.22 -9.52 -7.01
N ALA A 45 -22.49 -9.14 -7.08
CA ALA A 45 -23.02 -8.32 -8.16
C ALA A 45 -22.42 -6.90 -8.17
N ALA A 46 -22.16 -6.30 -6.99
CA ALA A 46 -21.53 -5.00 -6.88
C ALA A 46 -20.06 -5.02 -7.33
N PHE A 47 -19.32 -6.09 -7.00
CA PHE A 47 -17.91 -6.22 -7.38
C PHE A 47 -17.72 -6.82 -8.77
N SER A 48 -18.70 -7.52 -9.36
CA SER A 48 -18.59 -8.15 -10.68
C SER A 48 -18.17 -7.20 -11.80
N PRO A 49 -18.68 -5.95 -11.91
CA PRO A 49 -18.19 -5.01 -12.92
C PRO A 49 -16.75 -4.57 -12.70
N VAL A 50 -16.32 -4.53 -11.43
CA VAL A 50 -14.94 -4.18 -11.05
C VAL A 50 -13.98 -5.34 -11.37
N LEU A 51 -14.44 -6.59 -11.16
CA LEU A 51 -13.65 -7.80 -11.46
C LEU A 51 -13.57 -8.11 -12.97
N LYS A 52 -14.53 -7.62 -13.77
CA LYS A 52 -14.54 -7.76 -15.24
C LYS A 52 -13.76 -6.67 -15.97
N THR A 53 -13.50 -5.54 -15.32
CA THR A 53 -12.44 -4.66 -15.78
C THR A 53 -11.14 -5.39 -15.52
N ASP A 54 -10.45 -5.86 -16.58
CA ASP A 54 -9.05 -6.16 -16.49
C ASP A 54 -8.41 -4.94 -15.83
N PHE A 55 -8.03 -5.10 -14.58
CA PHE A 55 -7.20 -4.12 -13.92
C PHE A 55 -5.83 -4.19 -14.59
N ASP A 56 -5.79 -3.67 -15.81
CA ASP A 56 -4.54 -3.38 -16.46
C ASP A 56 -3.97 -2.16 -15.75
N PHE A 57 -3.18 -2.43 -14.70
CA PHE A 57 -2.44 -1.39 -13.99
C PHE A 57 -1.50 -0.59 -14.90
N LYS A 58 -1.32 -1.05 -16.16
CA LYS A 58 -0.59 -0.31 -17.20
C LYS A 58 -1.40 0.84 -17.81
N ASN A 59 -2.73 0.83 -17.68
CA ASN A 59 -3.62 1.86 -18.21
C ASN A 59 -4.49 2.47 -17.11
N ILE A 60 -3.91 2.75 -15.95
CA ILE A 60 -4.41 3.87 -15.19
C ILE A 60 -3.99 5.08 -16.01
N ASP A 61 -4.88 5.55 -16.89
CA ASP A 61 -4.83 6.92 -17.38
C ASP A 61 -4.93 7.82 -16.13
N TYR A 62 -3.78 8.06 -15.53
CA TYR A 62 -3.62 9.30 -14.80
C TYR A 62 -4.01 10.38 -15.80
N PRO A 63 -4.92 11.31 -15.47
CA PRO A 63 -5.19 12.41 -16.37
C PRO A 63 -3.83 12.92 -16.80
N THR A 64 -3.49 12.70 -18.07
CA THR A 64 -2.39 13.33 -18.73
C THR A 64 -2.83 14.79 -18.75
N GLU A 65 -2.59 15.52 -17.66
CA GLU A 65 -2.46 16.95 -17.73
C GLU A 65 -1.25 17.14 -18.64
N GLU A 66 -1.57 17.39 -19.91
CA GLU A 66 -0.61 17.92 -20.85
C GLU A 66 0.13 19.05 -20.14
N GLU A 67 1.46 18.89 -20.04
CA GLU A 67 2.42 19.94 -19.71
C GLU A 67 2.37 20.60 -18.32
N SER A 68 2.17 19.87 -17.25
CA SER A 68 2.84 20.30 -16.02
C SER A 68 3.47 19.07 -15.36
N GLY A 69 4.78 19.05 -15.31
CA GLY A 69 5.53 18.06 -14.56
C GLY A 69 4.88 17.88 -13.18
N MET A 70 4.93 16.66 -12.66
CA MET A 70 4.30 16.32 -11.37
C MET A 70 4.59 17.46 -10.37
N SER A 71 3.54 18.05 -9.79
CA SER A 71 3.71 19.16 -8.87
C SER A 71 4.79 18.82 -7.84
N TYR A 72 5.72 19.73 -7.56
CA TYR A 72 6.78 19.54 -6.59
C TYR A 72 6.24 19.02 -5.24
N ASP A 73 5.06 19.49 -4.85
CA ASP A 73 4.38 19.04 -3.64
C ASP A 73 4.01 17.55 -3.68
N ARG A 74 3.62 17.03 -4.85
CA ARG A 74 3.36 15.60 -5.04
C ARG A 74 4.64 14.77 -4.95
N LEU A 75 5.73 15.23 -5.56
CA LEU A 75 7.03 14.58 -5.49
C LEU A 75 7.54 14.54 -4.04
N MET A 76 7.44 15.66 -3.32
CA MET A 76 7.79 15.73 -1.90
C MET A 76 6.93 14.78 -1.05
N HIS A 77 5.64 14.67 -1.37
CA HIS A 77 4.76 13.72 -0.68
C HIS A 77 5.19 12.27 -0.93
N ILE A 78 5.53 11.93 -2.18
CA ILE A 78 6.05 10.59 -2.54
C ILE A 78 7.38 10.33 -1.83
N ALA A 79 8.29 11.30 -1.79
CA ALA A 79 9.56 11.21 -1.07
C ALA A 79 9.34 10.86 0.41
N ASN A 80 8.50 11.62 1.11
CA ASN A 80 8.16 11.37 2.51
C ASN A 80 7.52 9.99 2.75
N LEU A 81 6.64 9.54 1.85
CA LEU A 81 6.06 8.19 1.95
C LEU A 81 7.11 7.10 1.73
N THR A 82 8.05 7.31 0.81
CA THR A 82 9.15 6.40 0.53
C THR A 82 10.08 6.28 1.73
N GLU A 83 10.50 7.41 2.31
CA GLU A 83 11.32 7.43 3.52
C GLU A 83 10.64 6.68 4.67
N LYS A 84 9.36 6.93 4.91
CA LYS A 84 8.59 6.26 5.97
C LYS A 84 8.46 4.76 5.72
N LYS A 85 8.30 4.33 4.47
CA LYS A 85 8.24 2.91 4.10
C LYS A 85 9.57 2.25 4.41
N ILE A 86 10.68 2.80 3.90
CA ILE A 86 12.03 2.27 4.10
C ILE A 86 12.39 2.25 5.60
N TYR A 87 12.09 3.32 6.33
CA TYR A 87 12.27 3.37 7.77
C TYR A 87 11.59 2.20 8.49
N ASN A 88 10.32 1.91 8.13
CA ASN A 88 9.58 0.82 8.75
C ASN A 88 10.16 -0.57 8.38
N GLU A 89 10.64 -0.74 7.15
CA GLU A 89 11.31 -1.98 6.72
C GLU A 89 12.60 -2.21 7.48
N MET A 90 13.45 -1.19 7.60
CA MET A 90 14.70 -1.26 8.40
C MET A 90 14.41 -1.53 9.86
N LYS A 91 13.41 -0.85 10.42
CA LYS A 91 12.95 -1.10 11.80
C LYS A 91 12.54 -2.56 12.03
N GLN A 92 11.82 -3.17 11.09
CA GLN A 92 11.42 -4.59 11.21
C GLN A 92 12.64 -5.52 11.16
N ILE A 93 13.64 -5.23 10.33
CA ILE A 93 14.89 -5.99 10.27
C ILE A 93 15.59 -5.94 11.63
N LEU A 94 15.73 -4.76 12.24
CA LEU A 94 16.39 -4.59 13.53
C LEU A 94 15.64 -5.31 14.66
N ILE A 95 14.32 -5.21 14.69
CA ILE A 95 13.49 -5.93 15.65
C ILE A 95 13.68 -7.45 15.51
N ASN A 96 13.70 -7.97 14.28
CA ASN A 96 13.89 -9.40 14.01
C ASN A 96 15.27 -9.88 14.44
N GLN A 97 16.29 -9.01 14.39
CA GLN A 97 17.64 -9.27 14.87
C GLN A 97 17.81 -8.98 16.37
N GLN A 98 16.72 -8.62 17.07
CA GLN A 98 16.72 -8.32 18.50
C GLN A 98 17.65 -7.16 18.90
N VAL A 99 17.78 -6.17 18.02
CA VAL A 99 18.47 -4.91 18.33
C VAL A 99 17.48 -4.00 19.04
N SER A 100 17.77 -3.61 20.28
CA SER A 100 16.87 -2.81 21.12
C SER A 100 17.10 -1.31 20.99
N GLU A 101 18.32 -0.91 20.70
CA GLU A 101 18.72 0.49 20.56
C GLU A 101 19.29 0.74 19.16
N TYR A 102 18.71 1.71 18.46
CA TYR A 102 19.12 2.06 17.10
C TYR A 102 18.59 3.44 16.71
N GLU A 103 19.29 4.06 15.77
CA GLU A 103 18.77 5.20 15.03
C GLU A 103 18.77 4.87 13.53
N ILE A 104 17.73 5.28 12.82
CA ILE A 104 17.57 5.03 11.38
C ILE A 104 17.40 6.36 10.69
N TYR A 105 18.25 6.62 9.71
CA TYR A 105 18.19 7.80 8.86
C TYR A 105 17.93 7.34 7.43
N VAL A 106 16.89 7.91 6.83
CA VAL A 106 16.58 7.72 5.41
C VAL A 106 16.52 9.08 4.77
N ARG A 107 17.25 9.27 3.70
CA ARG A 107 17.26 10.52 2.95
C ARG A 107 16.92 10.27 1.49
N THR A 108 15.98 11.07 0.99
CA THR A 108 15.62 11.09 -0.42
C THR A 108 15.84 12.48 -1.00
N SER A 109 16.09 12.54 -2.29
CA SER A 109 16.10 13.79 -3.06
C SER A 109 15.03 13.76 -4.14
N VAL A 110 14.59 14.95 -4.54
CA VAL A 110 13.56 15.15 -5.56
C VAL A 110 14.17 15.92 -6.72
N GLU A 111 14.19 15.33 -7.89
CA GLU A 111 14.63 15.99 -9.10
C GLU A 111 13.39 16.40 -9.93
N LYS A 112 13.13 17.71 -9.92
CA LYS A 112 11.92 18.27 -10.52
C LYS A 112 11.90 18.11 -12.04
N ASP A 113 13.05 18.25 -12.67
CA ASP A 113 13.16 18.22 -14.14
C ASP A 113 12.93 16.80 -14.69
N GLU A 114 13.25 15.78 -13.88
CA GLU A 114 13.04 14.37 -14.22
C GLU A 114 11.76 13.78 -13.64
N ASN A 115 11.02 14.53 -12.83
CA ASN A 115 9.86 14.05 -12.07
C ASN A 115 10.15 12.79 -11.26
N THR A 116 11.35 12.70 -10.68
CA THR A 116 11.86 11.48 -10.04
C THR A 116 12.24 11.76 -8.59
N VAL A 117 12.02 10.76 -7.74
CA VAL A 117 12.49 10.72 -6.36
C VAL A 117 13.63 9.72 -6.28
N TYR A 118 14.79 10.15 -5.83
CA TYR A 118 15.97 9.32 -5.62
C TYR A 118 16.12 8.99 -4.15
N LEU A 119 16.57 7.78 -3.88
CA LEU A 119 17.00 7.36 -2.55
C LEU A 119 18.51 7.62 -2.44
N ASP A 120 18.90 8.59 -1.62
CA ASP A 120 20.28 8.99 -1.49
C ASP A 120 21.04 8.17 -0.45
N GLU A 121 20.39 7.88 0.68
CA GLU A 121 21.04 7.25 1.81
C GLU A 121 20.04 6.50 2.71
N VAL A 122 20.46 5.33 3.15
CA VAL A 122 19.84 4.59 4.25
C VAL A 122 20.94 4.28 5.27
N LYS A 123 20.92 4.94 6.40
CA LYS A 123 21.92 4.80 7.45
C LYS A 123 21.27 4.24 8.70
N ILE A 124 21.92 3.24 9.30
CA ILE A 124 21.54 2.70 10.60
C ILE A 124 22.70 2.93 11.57
N GLU A 125 22.39 3.47 12.72
CA GLU A 125 23.33 3.60 13.82
C GLU A 125 22.92 2.65 14.93
N ILE A 126 23.87 1.82 15.39
CA ILE A 126 23.66 0.84 16.47
C ILE A 126 24.80 0.91 17.48
N PRO A 127 24.53 0.64 18.78
CA PRO A 127 25.57 0.51 19.79
C PRO A 127 26.56 -0.62 19.50
N GLU A 128 27.80 -0.47 19.98
CA GLU A 128 28.87 -1.48 19.79
C GLU A 128 28.53 -2.88 20.30
N GLU A 129 27.63 -2.98 21.28
CA GLU A 129 27.17 -4.27 21.84
C GLU A 129 26.46 -5.16 20.85
N PHE A 130 25.91 -4.57 19.75
CA PHE A 130 25.24 -5.30 18.66
C PHE A 130 26.12 -5.55 17.44
N ASN A 131 27.45 -5.42 17.58
CA ASN A 131 28.39 -5.57 16.48
C ASN A 131 28.32 -6.96 15.82
N ASP A 132 28.04 -7.99 16.60
CA ASP A 132 27.85 -9.36 16.12
C ASP A 132 26.62 -9.52 15.20
N LYS A 133 25.69 -8.59 15.24
CA LYS A 133 24.46 -8.59 14.42
C LYS A 133 24.64 -7.92 13.06
N ILE A 134 25.68 -7.11 12.85
CA ILE A 134 25.91 -6.36 11.62
C ILE A 134 25.85 -7.26 10.37
N PRO A 135 26.51 -8.42 10.30
CA PRO A 135 26.44 -9.28 9.13
C PRO A 135 25.01 -9.73 8.80
N ALA A 136 24.24 -10.14 9.82
CA ALA A 136 22.87 -10.60 9.67
C ALA A 136 21.93 -9.47 9.25
N ILE A 137 22.12 -8.26 9.79
CA ILE A 137 21.36 -7.07 9.38
C ILE A 137 21.67 -6.74 7.92
N THR A 138 22.93 -6.70 7.53
CA THR A 138 23.38 -6.38 6.16
C THR A 138 22.85 -7.39 5.15
N GLU A 139 22.80 -8.68 5.50
CA GLU A 139 22.23 -9.72 4.64
C GLU A 139 20.72 -9.56 4.47
N ALA A 140 20.01 -9.18 5.54
CA ALA A 140 18.57 -9.01 5.54
C ALA A 140 18.10 -7.74 4.81
N VAL A 141 18.98 -6.75 4.56
CA VAL A 141 18.64 -5.55 3.80
C VAL A 141 18.30 -5.91 2.35
N PRO A 142 17.14 -5.45 1.81
CA PRO A 142 16.76 -5.64 0.42
C PRO A 142 17.86 -5.19 -0.56
N VAL A 143 18.02 -5.95 -1.65
CA VAL A 143 19.08 -5.69 -2.64
C VAL A 143 18.99 -4.29 -3.24
N GLU A 144 17.79 -3.76 -3.37
CA GLU A 144 17.49 -2.43 -3.90
C GLU A 144 18.09 -1.28 -3.09
N TYR A 145 18.33 -1.49 -1.79
CA TYR A 145 18.89 -0.46 -0.91
C TYR A 145 20.40 -0.64 -0.67
N LYS A 146 20.97 -1.79 -1.02
CA LYS A 146 22.38 -2.12 -0.68
C LYS A 146 23.41 -1.14 -1.19
N SER A 147 23.13 -0.44 -2.29
CA SER A 147 24.08 0.53 -2.86
C SER A 147 24.18 1.84 -2.07
N VAL A 148 23.15 2.17 -1.29
CA VAL A 148 23.05 3.42 -0.51
C VAL A 148 22.96 3.14 1.00
N PHE A 149 23.11 1.88 1.39
CA PHE A 149 22.98 1.42 2.77
C PHE A 149 24.31 1.45 3.52
N THR A 150 24.30 2.01 4.73
CA THR A 150 25.44 2.03 5.65
C THR A 150 25.01 1.70 7.07
N ILE A 151 25.91 1.04 7.82
CA ILE A 151 25.75 0.84 9.26
C ILE A 151 26.94 1.51 9.95
N GLU A 152 26.65 2.35 10.93
CA GLU A 152 27.66 2.95 11.80
C GLU A 152 27.47 2.51 13.25
N GLN A 153 28.57 2.48 13.97
CA GLN A 153 28.58 2.17 15.40
C GLN A 153 28.59 3.45 16.20
N ILE A 154 27.70 3.52 17.20
CA ILE A 154 27.68 4.63 18.14
C ILE A 154 28.40 4.16 19.40
N ASN A 155 29.44 4.87 19.83
CA ASN A 155 29.98 4.69 21.14
C ASN A 155 28.95 5.14 22.18
N ALA A 156 28.47 4.22 23.00
CA ALA A 156 27.68 4.56 24.16
C ALA A 156 28.53 5.42 25.09
N GLY A 157 28.26 6.74 25.12
CA GLY A 157 28.93 7.70 26.00
C GLY A 157 28.53 7.52 27.45
#